data_032e3480391ee7365d814fa929d4b821
#
_entry.id   032e3480391ee7365d814fa929d4b821
#
_cell.length_a   1.000
_cell.length_b   1.000
_cell.length_c   1.000
_cell.angle_alpha   90.00
_cell.angle_beta   90.00
_cell.angle_gamma   90.00
#
_symmetry.space_group_name_H-M   'P 1'
#
loop_
_entity.id
_entity.type
_entity.pdbx_description
1 polymer ?
#
loop_
_entity_poly.entity_id
_entity_poly.type
_entity_poly.pdbx_seq_one_letter_code
_entity_poly.pdbx_strand_id
1 'polypeptide(L)'
;MRVLRILMPLSNLNPSFKLKSTFSLYQFYMETINAIGRRKASVARVYVSNGTGKIKINGREYKEYFPLAHISAHVIAPLEELNQLNVYDIKVNVVGGGYRGQSEAIRLGISRAMAKINADFRAPLKIKKFLTRDARVVERKKFGKPKARKSFQFSKR
;
A
#
# COMPACT_ATOMS: atom_id res chain seq x y z
N MET A 1 -7.25 20.10 -24.53
CA MET A 1 -7.09 21.56 -24.72
C MET A 1 -7.82 22.30 -23.63
N ARG A 2 -7.20 23.30 -22.96
CA ARG A 2 -7.66 24.18 -21.87
C ARG A 2 -7.31 23.75 -20.46
N VAL A 3 -6.01 23.78 -20.12
CA VAL A 3 -5.53 24.08 -18.76
C VAL A 3 -4.27 24.95 -18.86
N LEU A 4 -4.39 26.05 -19.54
CA LEU A 4 -3.32 27.06 -19.67
C LEU A 4 -3.93 28.45 -19.57
N ARG A 5 -4.31 28.84 -18.35
CA ARG A 5 -4.54 30.25 -18.00
C ARG A 5 -4.78 30.35 -16.51
N ILE A 6 -3.74 30.58 -15.76
CA ILE A 6 -3.63 31.49 -14.60
C ILE A 6 -2.15 31.46 -14.18
N LEU A 7 -1.29 31.99 -15.04
CA LEU A 7 -0.01 32.53 -14.64
C LEU A 7 -0.16 34.04 -14.57
N MET A 8 -0.63 34.55 -13.43
CA MET A 8 -0.48 35.98 -13.13
C MET A 8 1.01 36.26 -12.92
N PRO A 9 1.56 37.35 -13.51
CA PRO A 9 2.96 37.69 -13.32
C PRO A 9 3.22 38.03 -11.86
N LEU A 10 4.17 37.32 -11.26
CA LEU A 10 4.62 37.41 -9.86
C LEU A 10 5.30 38.74 -9.49
N SER A 11 5.28 39.75 -10.38
CA SER A 11 5.98 41.02 -10.19
C SER A 11 5.30 41.99 -9.22
N ASN A 12 4.02 41.82 -8.88
CA ASN A 12 3.26 42.79 -8.07
C ASN A 12 2.79 42.29 -6.70
N LEU A 13 3.36 41.21 -6.17
CA LEU A 13 2.99 40.70 -4.86
C LEU A 13 4.02 41.12 -3.80
N ASN A 14 3.51 41.64 -2.65
CA ASN A 14 4.27 42.01 -1.47
C ASN A 14 5.26 40.89 -1.05
N PRO A 15 6.51 41.20 -0.70
CA PRO A 15 7.55 40.19 -0.41
C PRO A 15 7.15 39.21 0.73
N SER A 16 6.39 39.68 1.72
CA SER A 16 5.85 38.81 2.80
C SER A 16 4.79 37.85 2.32
N PHE A 17 4.04 38.16 1.27
CA PHE A 17 3.04 37.29 0.65
C PHE A 17 3.71 36.28 -0.30
N LYS A 18 4.80 36.67 -0.96
CA LYS A 18 5.59 35.82 -1.84
C LYS A 18 6.24 34.65 -1.09
N LEU A 19 6.76 34.90 0.11
CA LEU A 19 7.36 33.86 0.95
C LEU A 19 6.31 32.85 1.47
N LYS A 20 5.13 33.32 1.88
CA LYS A 20 4.05 32.44 2.35
C LYS A 20 3.41 31.64 1.22
N SER A 21 3.27 32.20 0.02
CA SER A 21 2.66 31.51 -1.13
C SER A 21 3.60 30.50 -1.76
N THR A 22 4.90 30.74 -1.82
CA THR A 22 5.90 29.76 -2.31
C THR A 22 6.07 28.60 -1.34
N PHE A 23 6.06 28.85 -0.02
CA PHE A 23 6.11 27.78 0.98
C PHE A 23 4.83 26.92 0.96
N SER A 24 3.66 27.53 0.77
CA SER A 24 2.37 26.84 0.62
C SER A 24 2.28 26.03 -0.69
N LEU A 25 2.85 26.54 -1.78
CA LEU A 25 2.89 25.82 -3.07
C LEU A 25 3.87 24.63 -3.03
N TYR A 26 5.00 24.74 -2.33
CA TYR A 26 5.91 23.63 -2.10
C TYR A 26 5.28 22.54 -1.23
N GLN A 27 4.43 22.92 -0.27
CA GLN A 27 3.72 21.98 0.59
C GLN A 27 2.54 21.27 -0.14
N PHE A 28 2.05 21.86 -1.23
CA PHE A 28 0.97 21.29 -2.06
C PHE A 28 1.50 20.30 -3.12
N TYR A 29 2.78 20.32 -3.43
CA TYR A 29 3.45 19.38 -4.33
C TYR A 29 4.10 18.21 -3.56
N MET A 30 3.41 17.71 -2.54
CA MET A 30 3.76 16.43 -1.95
C MET A 30 3.38 15.35 -2.96
N GLU A 31 4.35 14.93 -3.73
CA GLU A 31 4.22 13.81 -4.65
C GLU A 31 3.76 12.57 -3.89
N THR A 32 2.45 12.29 -3.96
CA THR A 32 1.92 11.05 -3.40
C THR A 32 2.40 9.89 -4.25
N ILE A 33 3.30 9.10 -3.69
CA ILE A 33 3.82 7.92 -4.37
C ILE A 33 2.81 6.80 -4.25
N ASN A 34 2.41 6.24 -5.38
CA ASN A 34 1.47 5.14 -5.42
C ASN A 34 2.15 3.81 -5.77
N ALA A 35 1.65 2.74 -5.16
CA ALA A 35 2.06 1.37 -5.48
C ALA A 35 0.88 0.40 -5.32
N ILE A 36 0.98 -0.74 -5.99
CA ILE A 36 -0.03 -1.80 -5.95
C ILE A 36 0.58 -3.07 -5.36
N GLY A 37 -0.12 -3.64 -4.37
CA GLY A 37 0.16 -4.96 -3.86
C GLY A 37 -0.99 -5.92 -4.15
N ARG A 38 -0.69 -7.19 -4.40
CA ARG A 38 -1.69 -8.24 -4.68
C ARG A 38 -1.36 -9.52 -3.95
N ARG A 39 -2.38 -10.17 -3.39
CA ARG A 39 -2.28 -11.49 -2.77
C ARG A 39 -3.60 -12.25 -2.90
N LYS A 40 -3.59 -13.45 -3.47
CA LYS A 40 -4.80 -14.21 -3.82
C LYS A 40 -5.78 -13.33 -4.60
N ALA A 41 -7.01 -13.16 -4.10
CA ALA A 41 -8.02 -12.26 -4.67
C ALA A 41 -7.94 -10.82 -4.15
N SER A 42 -7.02 -10.51 -3.19
CA SER A 42 -6.90 -9.18 -2.61
C SER A 42 -6.02 -8.26 -3.46
N VAL A 43 -6.49 -7.03 -3.66
CA VAL A 43 -5.76 -5.96 -4.36
C VAL A 43 -5.73 -4.73 -3.45
N ALA A 44 -4.53 -4.26 -3.12
CA ALA A 44 -4.29 -3.06 -2.33
C ALA A 44 -3.65 -1.98 -3.21
N ARG A 45 -4.23 -0.80 -3.22
CA ARG A 45 -3.65 0.44 -3.77
C ARG A 45 -3.18 1.28 -2.60
N VAL A 46 -1.88 1.49 -2.53
CA VAL A 46 -1.21 2.20 -1.44
C VAL A 46 -0.75 3.55 -1.95
N TYR A 47 -1.06 4.60 -1.20
CA TYR A 47 -0.64 5.97 -1.44
C TYR A 47 0.19 6.41 -0.23
N VAL A 48 1.41 6.81 -0.47
CA VAL A 48 2.36 7.25 0.56
C VAL A 48 2.66 8.73 0.36
N SER A 49 2.56 9.48 1.43
CA SER A 49 2.94 10.89 1.50
C SER A 49 3.81 11.12 2.75
N ASN A 50 4.61 12.15 2.77
CA ASN A 50 5.31 12.54 4.00
C ASN A 50 4.31 12.98 5.05
N GLY A 51 4.51 12.59 6.31
CA GLY A 51 3.52 12.87 7.36
C GLY A 51 3.98 12.50 8.76
N THR A 52 3.07 11.98 9.55
CA THR A 52 3.24 11.71 10.98
C THR A 52 3.13 10.22 11.35
N GLY A 53 3.10 9.32 10.37
CA GLY A 53 2.99 7.88 10.60
C GLY A 53 1.57 7.33 10.65
N LYS A 54 0.57 8.10 10.19
CA LYS A 54 -0.82 7.66 10.19
C LYS A 54 -1.11 6.67 9.07
N ILE A 55 -1.61 5.49 9.40
CA ILE A 55 -1.97 4.46 8.43
C ILE A 55 -3.49 4.28 8.42
N LYS A 56 -4.13 4.64 7.29
CA LYS A 56 -5.58 4.50 7.11
C LYS A 56 -5.89 3.49 6.00
N ILE A 57 -6.77 2.54 6.29
CA ILE A 57 -7.21 1.48 5.38
C ILE A 57 -8.71 1.63 5.16
N ASN A 58 -9.13 1.90 3.92
CA ASN A 58 -10.54 2.14 3.57
C ASN A 58 -11.21 3.19 4.49
N GLY A 59 -10.48 4.22 4.92
CA GLY A 59 -10.96 5.29 5.78
C GLY A 59 -10.84 5.04 7.29
N ARG A 60 -10.55 3.81 7.75
CA ARG A 60 -10.37 3.43 9.16
C ARG A 60 -8.90 3.33 9.52
N GLU A 61 -8.54 3.42 10.79
CA GLU A 61 -7.18 3.12 11.24
C GLU A 61 -6.84 1.65 11.05
N TYR A 62 -5.58 1.34 10.78
CA TYR A 62 -5.13 -0.04 10.53
C TYR A 62 -5.37 -0.99 11.72
N LYS A 63 -5.30 -0.49 12.97
CA LYS A 63 -5.57 -1.27 14.18
C LYS A 63 -7.06 -1.63 14.31
N GLU A 64 -7.94 -0.71 13.95
CA GLU A 64 -9.39 -0.92 13.94
C GLU A 64 -9.79 -1.86 12.79
N TYR A 65 -9.17 -1.68 11.61
CA TYR A 65 -9.46 -2.51 10.45
C TYR A 65 -8.98 -3.96 10.62
N PHE A 66 -7.81 -4.15 11.25
CA PHE A 66 -7.24 -5.45 11.59
C PHE A 66 -7.14 -5.62 13.11
N PRO A 67 -8.17 -6.12 13.79
CA PRO A 67 -8.16 -6.26 15.25
C PRO A 67 -7.17 -7.32 15.75
N LEU A 68 -6.79 -8.29 14.91
CA LEU A 68 -5.84 -9.33 15.26
C LEU A 68 -4.39 -8.81 15.17
N ALA A 69 -3.68 -8.77 16.29
CA ALA A 69 -2.33 -8.22 16.40
C ALA A 69 -1.33 -8.78 15.38
N HIS A 70 -1.34 -10.11 15.14
CA HIS A 70 -0.44 -10.72 14.15
C HIS A 70 -0.76 -10.28 12.71
N ILE A 71 -2.01 -9.91 12.38
CA ILE A 71 -2.40 -9.42 11.05
C ILE A 71 -2.02 -7.95 10.90
N SER A 72 -2.26 -7.13 11.93
CA SER A 72 -1.86 -5.72 11.92
C SER A 72 -0.35 -5.55 11.87
N ALA A 73 0.43 -6.42 12.53
CA ALA A 73 1.89 -6.44 12.46
C ALA A 73 2.42 -6.64 11.04
N HIS A 74 1.73 -7.43 10.19
CA HIS A 74 2.13 -7.56 8.78
C HIS A 74 2.08 -6.25 8.00
N VAL A 75 1.21 -5.31 8.38
CA VAL A 75 1.07 -4.02 7.69
C VAL A 75 2.25 -3.11 8.00
N ILE A 76 2.71 -3.10 9.26
CA ILE A 76 3.79 -2.21 9.73
C ILE A 76 5.18 -2.79 9.52
N ALA A 77 5.32 -4.12 9.36
CA ALA A 77 6.60 -4.80 9.23
C ALA A 77 7.59 -4.17 8.22
N PRO A 78 7.20 -3.68 7.02
CA PRO A 78 8.13 -3.01 6.12
C PRO A 78 8.65 -1.68 6.65
N LEU A 79 7.85 -0.95 7.43
CA LEU A 79 8.22 0.35 8.00
C LEU A 79 9.12 0.17 9.22
N GLU A 80 8.87 -0.87 10.03
CA GLU A 80 9.72 -1.28 11.15
C GLU A 80 11.12 -1.66 10.67
N GLU A 81 11.22 -2.47 9.61
CA GLU A 81 12.50 -2.88 9.04
C GLU A 81 13.33 -1.70 8.52
N LEU A 82 12.67 -0.64 8.07
CA LEU A 82 13.31 0.57 7.57
C LEU A 82 13.47 1.66 8.64
N ASN A 83 12.97 1.45 9.88
CA ASN A 83 12.90 2.46 10.95
C ASN A 83 12.16 3.75 10.52
N GLN A 84 11.10 3.64 9.70
CA GLN A 84 10.38 4.76 9.09
C GLN A 84 8.91 4.84 9.55
N LEU A 85 8.59 4.38 10.77
CA LEU A 85 7.22 4.31 11.27
C LEU A 85 6.49 5.66 11.33
N ASN A 86 7.22 6.74 11.69
CA ASN A 86 6.63 8.05 11.98
C ASN A 86 6.94 9.11 10.91
N VAL A 87 7.42 8.70 9.74
CA VAL A 87 7.85 9.63 8.68
C VAL A 87 6.80 9.76 7.58
N TYR A 88 6.03 8.72 7.33
CA TYR A 88 5.12 8.67 6.19
C TYR A 88 3.67 8.43 6.62
N ASP A 89 2.76 9.20 6.05
CA ASP A 89 1.32 8.94 6.13
C ASP A 89 0.91 8.03 4.96
N ILE A 90 0.17 6.96 5.28
CA ILE A 90 -0.19 5.92 4.32
C ILE A 90 -1.70 5.79 4.22
N LYS A 91 -2.23 6.03 3.03
CA LYS A 91 -3.63 5.76 2.69
C LYS A 91 -3.72 4.53 1.80
N VAL A 92 -4.54 3.57 2.20
CA VAL A 92 -4.70 2.31 1.48
C VAL A 92 -6.16 2.10 1.10
N ASN A 93 -6.38 1.80 -0.18
CA ASN A 93 -7.66 1.29 -0.66
C ASN A 93 -7.47 -0.20 -0.99
N VAL A 94 -8.12 -1.09 -0.22
CA VAL A 94 -8.04 -2.54 -0.41
C VAL A 94 -9.39 -3.12 -0.73
N VAL A 95 -9.42 -4.05 -1.68
CA VAL A 95 -10.63 -4.76 -2.11
C VAL A 95 -10.35 -6.25 -2.32
N GLY A 96 -11.38 -7.06 -2.12
CA GLY A 96 -11.37 -8.50 -2.33
C GLY A 96 -10.61 -9.31 -1.28
N GLY A 97 -10.80 -10.62 -1.32
CA GLY A 97 -10.16 -11.57 -0.40
C GLY A 97 -10.59 -11.43 1.06
N GLY A 98 -9.81 -12.02 1.95
CA GLY A 98 -10.01 -11.95 3.41
C GLY A 98 -8.86 -11.22 4.10
N TYR A 99 -8.98 -10.97 5.41
CA TYR A 99 -8.04 -10.18 6.22
C TYR A 99 -6.56 -10.54 6.02
N ARG A 100 -6.21 -11.83 6.02
CA ARG A 100 -4.84 -12.28 5.81
C ARG A 100 -4.33 -11.93 4.41
N GLY A 101 -5.17 -12.14 3.37
CA GLY A 101 -4.79 -11.80 2.00
C GLY A 101 -4.64 -10.29 1.81
N GLN A 102 -5.51 -9.50 2.46
CA GLN A 102 -5.47 -8.05 2.41
C GLN A 102 -4.23 -7.50 3.11
N SER A 103 -3.88 -7.99 4.32
CA SER A 103 -2.67 -7.53 5.04
C SER A 103 -1.39 -7.85 4.28
N GLU A 104 -1.28 -9.06 3.68
CA GLU A 104 -0.14 -9.44 2.85
C GLU A 104 -0.06 -8.59 1.55
N ALA A 105 -1.22 -8.26 0.94
CA ALA A 105 -1.26 -7.37 -0.22
C ALA A 105 -0.84 -5.94 0.14
N ILE A 106 -1.27 -5.42 1.29
CA ILE A 106 -0.88 -4.10 1.80
C ILE A 106 0.62 -4.08 2.09
N ARG A 107 1.16 -5.09 2.77
CA ARG A 107 2.60 -5.22 3.03
C ARG A 107 3.42 -5.10 1.75
N LEU A 108 3.06 -5.86 0.72
CA LEU A 108 3.72 -5.79 -0.58
C LEU A 108 3.60 -4.40 -1.23
N GLY A 109 2.42 -3.77 -1.11
CA GLY A 109 2.17 -2.42 -1.64
C GLY A 109 3.04 -1.37 -0.97
N ILE A 110 3.12 -1.37 0.38
CA ILE A 110 3.98 -0.47 1.17
C ILE A 110 5.45 -0.68 0.78
N SER A 111 5.93 -1.93 0.77
CA SER A 111 7.32 -2.24 0.40
C SER A 111 7.69 -1.72 -1.00
N ARG A 112 6.78 -1.84 -1.96
CA ARG A 112 6.98 -1.30 -3.31
C ARG A 112 6.97 0.22 -3.36
N ALA A 113 6.12 0.86 -2.55
CA ALA A 113 6.09 2.32 -2.45
C ALA A 113 7.40 2.84 -1.83
N MET A 114 7.86 2.24 -0.73
CA MET A 114 9.12 2.61 -0.08
C MET A 114 10.33 2.45 -1.01
N ALA A 115 10.39 1.35 -1.79
CA ALA A 115 11.45 1.14 -2.79
C ALA A 115 11.40 2.12 -3.98
N LYS A 116 10.27 2.82 -4.20
CA LYS A 116 10.16 3.92 -5.17
C LYS A 116 10.60 5.25 -4.59
N ILE A 117 10.40 5.47 -3.28
CA ILE A 117 10.82 6.68 -2.58
C ILE A 117 12.34 6.75 -2.53
N ASN A 118 12.98 5.66 -2.07
CA ASN A 118 14.42 5.56 -1.99
C ASN A 118 14.90 4.18 -2.47
N ALA A 119 15.87 4.19 -3.38
CA ALA A 119 16.49 2.98 -3.92
C ALA A 119 17.20 2.14 -2.83
N ASP A 120 17.78 2.79 -1.80
CA ASP A 120 18.50 2.12 -0.71
C ASP A 120 17.58 1.22 0.13
N PHE A 121 16.30 1.55 0.23
CA PHE A 121 15.31 0.74 0.94
C PHE A 121 15.03 -0.62 0.28
N ARG A 122 15.44 -0.76 -0.98
CA ARG A 122 15.22 -2.00 -1.73
C ARG A 122 16.02 -3.19 -1.20
N ALA A 123 17.26 -2.98 -0.74
CA ALA A 123 18.14 -4.04 -0.26
C ALA A 123 17.57 -4.74 1.00
N PRO A 124 17.27 -4.05 2.12
CA PRO A 124 16.71 -4.68 3.32
C PRO A 124 15.35 -5.32 3.06
N LEU A 125 14.47 -4.67 2.30
CA LEU A 125 13.16 -5.23 1.96
C LEU A 125 13.23 -6.49 1.10
N LYS A 126 14.26 -6.63 0.25
CA LYS A 126 14.49 -7.82 -0.56
C LYS A 126 14.96 -9.01 0.27
N ILE A 127 15.87 -8.79 1.24
CA ILE A 127 16.37 -9.81 2.18
C ILE A 127 15.19 -10.42 2.96
N LYS A 128 14.27 -9.60 3.45
CA LYS A 128 13.05 -10.04 4.17
C LYS A 128 11.95 -10.59 3.23
N LYS A 129 12.19 -10.66 1.92
CA LYS A 129 11.22 -11.13 0.89
C LYS A 129 9.91 -10.31 0.84
N PHE A 130 9.91 -9.05 1.28
CA PHE A 130 8.72 -8.18 1.26
C PHE A 130 8.37 -7.66 -0.14
N LEU A 131 9.32 -7.64 -1.07
CA LEU A 131 9.11 -7.19 -2.45
C LEU A 131 8.61 -8.32 -3.38
N THR A 132 8.68 -9.57 -2.94
CA THR A 132 8.28 -10.73 -3.74
C THR A 132 6.79 -11.00 -3.57
N ARG A 133 6.06 -11.07 -4.68
CA ARG A 133 4.65 -11.48 -4.66
C ARG A 133 4.54 -12.98 -4.48
N ASP A 134 3.75 -13.44 -3.51
CA ASP A 134 3.33 -14.83 -3.41
C ASP A 134 2.16 -15.07 -4.39
N ALA A 135 2.41 -15.84 -5.42
CA ALA A 135 1.45 -16.13 -6.50
C ALA A 135 0.47 -17.27 -6.16
N ARG A 136 0.66 -17.99 -5.04
CA ARG A 136 -0.18 -19.14 -4.68
C ARG A 136 -1.62 -18.73 -4.49
N VAL A 137 -2.52 -19.39 -5.22
CA VAL A 137 -3.99 -19.26 -5.11
C VAL A 137 -4.61 -20.63 -4.89
N VAL A 138 -5.86 -20.66 -4.45
CA VAL A 138 -6.59 -21.90 -4.29
C VAL A 138 -6.83 -22.51 -5.66
N GLU A 139 -6.48 -23.79 -5.83
CA GLU A 139 -6.70 -24.53 -7.07
C GLU A 139 -8.20 -24.71 -7.30
N ARG A 140 -8.66 -24.54 -8.53
CA ARG A 140 -10.05 -24.64 -8.92
C ARG A 140 -10.57 -26.08 -8.73
N LYS A 141 -11.76 -26.24 -8.16
CA LYS A 141 -12.49 -27.50 -8.14
C LYS A 141 -12.68 -28.00 -9.57
N LYS A 142 -12.43 -29.29 -9.80
CA LYS A 142 -12.63 -29.95 -11.08
C LYS A 142 -13.97 -30.70 -11.09
N PHE A 143 -14.52 -30.86 -12.25
CA PHE A 143 -15.73 -31.68 -12.41
C PHE A 143 -15.46 -33.14 -12.01
N GLY A 144 -16.46 -33.87 -11.52
CA GLY A 144 -16.32 -35.26 -11.07
C GLY A 144 -15.42 -35.46 -9.82
N LYS A 145 -15.03 -34.39 -9.11
CA LYS A 145 -14.24 -34.48 -7.87
C LYS A 145 -14.84 -33.63 -6.75
N PRO A 146 -14.75 -34.04 -5.47
CA PRO A 146 -15.28 -33.28 -4.33
C PRO A 146 -14.53 -31.95 -4.11
N LYS A 147 -13.19 -31.94 -4.37
CA LYS A 147 -12.29 -30.77 -4.31
C LYS A 147 -11.36 -30.76 -5.53
N ALA A 148 -10.36 -29.89 -5.56
CA ALA A 148 -9.43 -29.78 -6.68
C ALA A 148 -8.73 -31.10 -7.02
N ARG A 149 -8.33 -31.87 -6.00
CA ARG A 149 -7.57 -33.12 -6.15
C ARG A 149 -8.20 -34.32 -5.44
N LYS A 150 -9.14 -34.11 -4.50
CA LYS A 150 -9.80 -35.18 -3.76
C LYS A 150 -10.73 -35.95 -4.69
N SER A 151 -10.62 -37.28 -4.72
CA SER A 151 -11.53 -38.17 -5.39
C SER A 151 -12.62 -38.68 -4.43
N PHE A 152 -13.74 -39.14 -4.98
CA PHE A 152 -14.74 -39.84 -4.18
C PHE A 152 -14.17 -41.14 -3.69
N GLN A 153 -14.61 -41.57 -2.50
CA GLN A 153 -14.22 -42.88 -1.97
C GLN A 153 -14.88 -43.95 -2.80
N PHE A 154 -14.07 -44.93 -3.22
CA PHE A 154 -14.61 -46.13 -3.85
C PHE A 154 -15.18 -47.05 -2.77
N SER A 155 -16.43 -47.43 -2.89
CA SER A 155 -17.07 -48.43 -2.04
C SER A 155 -17.30 -49.68 -2.86
N LYS A 156 -16.59 -50.77 -2.47
CA LYS A 156 -16.84 -52.08 -3.05
C LYS A 156 -18.06 -52.71 -2.32
N ARG A 157 -19.15 -52.94 -3.03
CA ARG A 157 -20.27 -53.73 -2.57
C ARG A 157 -20.17 -55.11 -3.17
#